data_514f933e8b966d796988c3af2b4743f7
#
_entry.id   514f933e8b966d796988c3af2b4743f7
#
_cell.length_a   1.000
_cell.length_b   1.000
_cell.length_c   1.000
_cell.angle_alpha   90.00
_cell.angle_beta   90.00
_cell.angle_gamma   90.00
#
_symmetry.space_group_name_H-M   'P 1'
#
loop_
_entity.id
_entity.type
_entity.pdbx_description
1 polymer ?
#
loop_
_entity_poly.entity_id
_entity_poly.type
_entity_poly.pdbx_seq_one_letter_code
_entity_poly.pdbx_strand_id
1 'polypeptide(L)'
;MKAFHHENETLTLVDLVERTKLSKTTVYRLAQSLICGGLMGRVGKGVYCSKIKPLVSRGYRLGFAVQTDSEFCREVTSSLQRAAAREQVQLITVNNRYSAREALRNADLLIREHVDLVLEFQTYERVAPIIASKFLEANIPVIAIEIPHPGATYFGADNYRAGLIGGKALGRWAKENWGGHVEQVLLLELPIAGSLPRLRITGVLDGLRKELPAVSQSPVVHLDGKGDFDQILDVVRKFLRRSTRKRTLVGAVNDMCALAALRAFEEAGAGDLCAVMGQNCIREARDELRRPGTRLIGSVAYFPESYGDELIPLSLAILQNKPTPGAVFVKHQLITSGNVRLLYPLDH
;
A
#
# COMPACT_ATOMS: atom_id res chain seq x y z
N MET A 1 -3.80 24.70 -28.97
CA MET A 1 -4.30 25.10 -27.64
C MET A 1 -3.19 25.26 -26.60
N LYS A 2 -2.11 24.44 -26.60
CA LYS A 2 -0.94 24.60 -25.69
C LYS A 2 -0.17 25.93 -25.80
N ALA A 3 -0.50 26.75 -26.80
CA ALA A 3 0.10 28.07 -26.97
C ALA A 3 -0.41 29.12 -25.96
N PHE A 4 -1.59 28.92 -25.38
CA PHE A 4 -2.16 29.78 -24.32
C PHE A 4 -1.78 29.21 -22.95
N HIS A 5 -1.22 30.05 -22.09
CA HIS A 5 -0.72 29.63 -20.77
C HIS A 5 -1.62 30.09 -19.62
N HIS A 6 -2.45 31.13 -19.83
CA HIS A 6 -3.30 31.69 -18.78
C HIS A 6 -4.75 31.89 -19.28
N GLU A 7 -5.70 31.87 -18.35
CA GLU A 7 -7.11 32.18 -18.62
C GLU A 7 -7.21 33.65 -19.09
N ASN A 8 -8.00 33.87 -20.15
CA ASN A 8 -8.15 35.17 -20.80
C ASN A 8 -6.88 35.74 -21.46
N GLU A 9 -5.83 34.96 -21.61
CA GLU A 9 -4.66 35.38 -22.35
C GLU A 9 -5.03 35.65 -23.80
N THR A 10 -4.57 36.81 -24.32
CA THR A 10 -4.74 37.19 -25.73
C THR A 10 -3.39 37.15 -26.43
N LEU A 11 -3.34 36.49 -27.58
CA LEU A 11 -2.13 36.33 -28.38
C LEU A 11 -2.37 36.87 -29.78
N THR A 12 -1.36 37.57 -30.31
CA THR A 12 -1.35 37.93 -31.72
C THR A 12 -0.97 36.72 -32.59
N LEU A 13 -1.15 36.84 -33.91
CA LEU A 13 -0.72 35.82 -34.83
C LEU A 13 0.80 35.57 -34.76
N VAL A 14 1.57 36.64 -34.47
CA VAL A 14 3.03 36.54 -34.30
C VAL A 14 3.40 35.77 -33.06
N ASP A 15 2.77 36.06 -31.92
CA ASP A 15 2.95 35.29 -30.67
C ASP A 15 2.62 33.82 -30.84
N LEU A 16 1.53 33.50 -31.58
CA LEU A 16 1.14 32.13 -31.87
C LEU A 16 2.19 31.42 -32.75
N VAL A 17 2.76 32.09 -33.75
CA VAL A 17 3.83 31.55 -34.58
C VAL A 17 5.06 31.25 -33.73
N GLU A 18 5.48 32.21 -32.90
CA GLU A 18 6.66 32.10 -32.06
C GLU A 18 6.52 30.93 -31.04
N ARG A 19 5.37 30.83 -30.39
CA ARG A 19 5.11 29.78 -29.38
C ARG A 19 4.89 28.38 -29.97
N THR A 20 4.31 28.30 -31.18
CA THR A 20 4.06 26.99 -31.83
C THR A 20 5.20 26.54 -32.70
N LYS A 21 6.08 27.43 -33.09
CA LYS A 21 7.17 27.22 -34.08
C LYS A 21 6.66 26.71 -35.43
N LEU A 22 5.39 26.99 -35.77
CA LEU A 22 4.78 26.66 -37.05
C LEU A 22 4.81 27.86 -37.99
N SER A 23 4.69 27.61 -39.32
CA SER A 23 4.63 28.67 -40.30
C SER A 23 3.40 29.58 -40.08
N LYS A 24 3.50 30.84 -40.41
CA LYS A 24 2.41 31.82 -40.27
C LYS A 24 1.12 31.39 -40.98
N THR A 25 1.24 30.80 -42.16
CA THR A 25 0.10 30.27 -42.92
C THR A 25 -0.57 29.10 -42.20
N THR A 26 0.23 28.19 -41.62
CA THR A 26 -0.27 27.03 -40.85
C THR A 26 -1.00 27.50 -39.60
N VAL A 27 -0.38 28.42 -38.83
CA VAL A 27 -0.99 28.99 -37.62
C VAL A 27 -2.31 29.68 -37.95
N TYR A 28 -2.36 30.49 -39.01
CA TYR A 28 -3.56 31.16 -39.45
C TYR A 28 -4.72 30.19 -39.80
N ARG A 29 -4.39 29.12 -40.57
CA ARG A 29 -5.38 28.08 -40.93
C ARG A 29 -5.91 27.34 -39.71
N LEU A 30 -5.03 26.94 -38.81
CA LEU A 30 -5.38 26.29 -37.56
C LEU A 30 -6.23 27.21 -36.65
N ALA A 31 -5.88 28.48 -36.55
CA ALA A 31 -6.68 29.46 -35.80
C ALA A 31 -8.07 29.62 -36.36
N GLN A 32 -8.23 29.68 -37.69
CA GLN A 32 -9.55 29.75 -38.32
C GLN A 32 -10.38 28.49 -38.06
N SER A 33 -9.79 27.30 -38.17
CA SER A 33 -10.47 26.02 -37.85
C SER A 33 -10.93 25.98 -36.40
N LEU A 34 -10.08 26.43 -35.47
CA LEU A 34 -10.41 26.47 -34.02
C LEU A 34 -11.51 27.53 -33.72
N ILE A 35 -11.53 28.63 -34.46
CA ILE A 35 -12.61 29.64 -34.34
C ILE A 35 -13.92 29.07 -34.84
N CYS A 36 -13.94 28.42 -36.02
CA CYS A 36 -15.12 27.76 -36.56
C CYS A 36 -15.63 26.65 -35.63
N GLY A 37 -14.74 25.91 -34.99
CA GLY A 37 -15.06 24.87 -33.97
C GLY A 37 -15.44 25.44 -32.59
N GLY A 38 -15.52 26.77 -32.41
CA GLY A 38 -15.88 27.40 -31.13
C GLY A 38 -14.82 27.29 -30.02
N LEU A 39 -13.61 26.81 -30.34
CA LEU A 39 -12.53 26.54 -29.39
C LEU A 39 -11.59 27.77 -29.18
N MET A 40 -11.64 28.72 -30.11
CA MET A 40 -10.88 29.97 -30.08
C MET A 40 -11.81 31.15 -30.41
N GLY A 41 -11.55 32.29 -29.80
CA GLY A 41 -12.23 33.57 -30.11
C GLY A 41 -11.26 34.54 -30.77
N ARG A 42 -11.84 35.51 -31.52
CA ARG A 42 -11.11 36.66 -32.04
C ARG A 42 -11.56 37.91 -31.27
N VAL A 43 -10.67 38.53 -30.53
CA VAL A 43 -10.97 39.68 -29.65
C VAL A 43 -10.64 41.01 -30.32
N GLY A 44 -9.95 40.95 -31.46
CA GLY A 44 -9.56 42.15 -32.26
C GLY A 44 -8.91 41.72 -33.57
N LYS A 45 -8.47 42.73 -34.37
CA LYS A 45 -7.79 42.50 -35.65
C LYS A 45 -6.46 41.76 -35.42
N GLY A 46 -6.46 40.43 -35.70
CA GLY A 46 -5.26 39.59 -35.52
C GLY A 46 -4.94 39.20 -34.08
N VAL A 47 -5.88 39.43 -33.14
CA VAL A 47 -5.76 39.05 -31.73
C VAL A 47 -6.72 37.93 -31.39
N TYR A 48 -6.24 36.89 -30.82
CA TYR A 48 -6.95 35.62 -30.53
C TYR A 48 -6.97 35.33 -29.02
N CYS A 49 -8.06 34.77 -28.52
CA CYS A 49 -8.15 34.22 -27.16
C CYS A 49 -8.61 32.78 -27.20
N SER A 50 -8.17 31.98 -26.25
CA SER A 50 -8.71 30.65 -26.05
C SER A 50 -10.13 30.74 -25.47
N LYS A 51 -11.10 30.05 -26.06
CA LYS A 51 -12.43 29.84 -25.47
C LYS A 51 -12.49 28.54 -24.66
N ILE A 52 -11.49 27.73 -24.78
CA ILE A 52 -11.24 26.66 -23.84
C ILE A 52 -10.44 27.31 -22.72
N LYS A 53 -10.90 27.16 -21.49
CA LYS A 53 -10.03 27.48 -20.34
C LYS A 53 -8.70 26.83 -20.63
N PRO A 54 -7.56 27.59 -20.64
CA PRO A 54 -6.27 26.93 -20.68
C PRO A 54 -6.36 25.88 -19.59
N LEU A 55 -5.91 24.69 -19.87
CA LEU A 55 -5.43 23.81 -18.83
C LEU A 55 -4.22 24.55 -18.21
N VAL A 56 -4.50 25.60 -17.41
CA VAL A 56 -3.65 25.90 -16.28
C VAL A 56 -3.52 24.52 -15.67
N SER A 57 -2.32 24.00 -15.55
CA SER A 57 -2.11 22.76 -14.84
C SER A 57 -2.56 23.02 -13.41
N ARG A 58 -3.88 22.92 -13.19
CA ARG A 58 -4.43 22.75 -11.87
C ARG A 58 -3.74 21.47 -11.43
N GLY A 59 -2.72 21.62 -10.61
CA GLY A 59 -1.98 20.49 -10.16
C GLY A 59 -2.98 19.43 -9.72
N TYR A 60 -2.80 18.19 -10.16
CA TYR A 60 -3.73 17.13 -9.79
C TYR A 60 -3.95 17.10 -8.28
N ARG A 61 -5.18 16.87 -7.86
CA ARG A 61 -5.57 16.72 -6.47
C ARG A 61 -5.81 15.24 -6.19
N LEU A 62 -4.93 14.62 -5.43
CA LEU A 62 -5.08 13.23 -5.03
C LEU A 62 -5.67 13.16 -3.63
N GLY A 63 -6.70 12.33 -3.44
CA GLY A 63 -7.19 11.94 -2.13
C GLY A 63 -6.37 10.76 -1.60
N PHE A 64 -5.94 10.81 -0.36
CA PHE A 64 -5.34 9.66 0.32
C PHE A 64 -6.13 9.34 1.59
N ALA A 65 -6.84 8.22 1.59
CA ALA A 65 -7.56 7.69 2.73
C ALA A 65 -6.66 6.69 3.46
N VAL A 66 -5.88 7.17 4.44
CA VAL A 66 -4.96 6.32 5.20
C VAL A 66 -5.71 5.41 6.17
N GLN A 67 -5.26 4.17 6.34
CA GLN A 67 -5.91 3.16 7.16
C GLN A 67 -6.02 3.59 8.64
N THR A 68 -4.90 4.05 9.23
CA THR A 68 -4.76 4.43 10.65
C THR A 68 -3.43 5.16 10.86
N ASP A 69 -3.07 5.43 12.12
CA ASP A 69 -1.80 6.07 12.51
C ASP A 69 -0.69 5.05 12.89
N SER A 70 -0.77 3.80 12.40
CA SER A 70 0.30 2.81 12.62
C SER A 70 1.63 3.25 11.96
N GLU A 71 2.75 2.68 12.42
CA GLU A 71 4.07 2.98 11.86
C GLU A 71 4.11 2.73 10.35
N PHE A 72 3.61 1.59 9.91
CA PHE A 72 3.49 1.30 8.48
C PHE A 72 2.74 2.40 7.70
N CYS A 73 1.61 2.85 8.23
CA CYS A 73 0.82 3.91 7.61
C CYS A 73 1.52 5.26 7.63
N ARG A 74 2.30 5.57 8.68
CA ARG A 74 3.13 6.79 8.74
C ARG A 74 4.24 6.77 7.70
N GLU A 75 4.92 5.63 7.51
CA GLU A 75 5.96 5.48 6.48
C GLU A 75 5.36 5.66 5.07
N VAL A 76 4.19 5.03 4.78
CA VAL A 76 3.47 5.23 3.50
C VAL A 76 3.07 6.70 3.32
N THR A 77 2.49 7.33 4.35
CA THR A 77 2.05 8.73 4.29
C THR A 77 3.23 9.66 3.99
N SER A 78 4.33 9.49 4.72
CA SER A 78 5.54 10.30 4.52
C SER A 78 6.14 10.12 3.13
N SER A 79 6.14 8.88 2.62
CA SER A 79 6.59 8.57 1.26
C SER A 79 5.71 9.26 0.21
N LEU A 80 4.39 9.16 0.35
CA LEU A 80 3.44 9.83 -0.55
C LEU A 80 3.59 11.35 -0.53
N GLN A 81 3.74 11.96 0.66
CA GLN A 81 3.93 13.41 0.80
C GLN A 81 5.20 13.90 0.08
N ARG A 82 6.32 13.17 0.26
CA ARG A 82 7.58 13.50 -0.43
C ARG A 82 7.45 13.38 -1.95
N ALA A 83 6.84 12.30 -2.44
CA ALA A 83 6.66 12.06 -3.86
C ALA A 83 5.66 13.07 -4.49
N ALA A 84 4.56 13.37 -3.81
CA ALA A 84 3.58 14.38 -4.25
C ALA A 84 4.20 15.77 -4.35
N ALA A 85 5.04 16.16 -3.37
CA ALA A 85 5.75 17.44 -3.41
C ALA A 85 6.72 17.55 -4.60
N ARG A 86 7.44 16.47 -4.92
CA ARG A 86 8.34 16.44 -6.10
C ARG A 86 7.59 16.62 -7.42
N GLU A 87 6.43 16.02 -7.54
CA GLU A 87 5.60 16.06 -8.75
C GLU A 87 4.59 17.24 -8.75
N GLN A 88 4.65 18.13 -7.76
CA GLN A 88 3.74 19.27 -7.59
C GLN A 88 2.26 18.87 -7.58
N VAL A 89 1.95 17.73 -6.98
CA VAL A 89 0.61 17.18 -6.79
C VAL A 89 0.09 17.59 -5.42
N GLN A 90 -1.16 18.06 -5.35
CA GLN A 90 -1.83 18.32 -4.08
C GLN A 90 -2.31 17.00 -3.49
N LEU A 91 -1.88 16.66 -2.27
CA LEU A 91 -2.33 15.48 -1.54
C LEU A 91 -3.27 15.87 -0.40
N ILE A 92 -4.52 15.40 -0.45
CA ILE A 92 -5.54 15.57 0.59
C ILE A 92 -5.60 14.27 1.38
N THR A 93 -5.14 14.28 2.63
CA THR A 93 -5.10 13.08 3.46
C THR A 93 -6.24 13.07 4.46
N VAL A 94 -6.96 11.95 4.55
CA VAL A 94 -7.99 11.64 5.54
C VAL A 94 -7.66 10.32 6.23
N ASN A 95 -8.05 10.17 7.50
CA ASN A 95 -7.72 8.97 8.28
C ASN A 95 -8.98 8.12 8.52
N ASN A 96 -8.94 6.86 8.10
CA ASN A 96 -10.03 5.88 8.25
C ASN A 96 -10.14 5.35 9.69
N ARG A 97 -9.15 5.64 10.56
CA ARG A 97 -9.12 5.29 11.98
C ARG A 97 -9.41 3.81 12.26
N TYR A 98 -8.97 2.95 11.35
CA TYR A 98 -9.25 1.51 11.41
C TYR A 98 -10.77 1.22 11.58
N SER A 99 -11.62 1.97 10.87
CA SER A 99 -13.07 1.94 10.99
C SER A 99 -13.74 1.93 9.62
N ALA A 100 -14.57 0.91 9.37
CA ALA A 100 -15.38 0.82 8.17
C ALA A 100 -16.32 2.03 7.99
N ARG A 101 -16.87 2.54 9.10
CA ARG A 101 -17.76 3.71 9.08
C ARG A 101 -17.03 4.98 8.69
N GLU A 102 -15.82 5.18 9.23
CA GLU A 102 -15.01 6.34 8.88
C GLU A 102 -14.52 6.27 7.43
N ALA A 103 -14.13 5.07 6.93
CA ALA A 103 -13.76 4.89 5.53
C ALA A 103 -14.90 5.32 4.57
N LEU A 104 -16.15 4.94 4.86
CA LEU A 104 -17.30 5.37 4.07
C LEU A 104 -17.54 6.89 4.12
N ARG A 105 -17.38 7.53 5.30
CA ARG A 105 -17.48 8.99 5.45
C ARG A 105 -16.37 9.73 4.73
N ASN A 106 -15.16 9.20 4.79
CA ASN A 106 -14.01 9.77 4.13
C ASN A 106 -14.14 9.68 2.60
N ALA A 107 -14.73 8.62 2.06
CA ALA A 107 -15.06 8.53 0.64
C ALA A 107 -15.98 9.68 0.22
N ASP A 108 -17.06 9.95 0.98
CA ASP A 108 -17.97 11.07 0.72
C ASP A 108 -17.26 12.43 0.85
N LEU A 109 -16.32 12.55 1.81
CA LEU A 109 -15.54 13.78 1.98
C LEU A 109 -14.62 14.02 0.78
N LEU A 110 -13.87 13.01 0.32
CA LEU A 110 -12.95 13.14 -0.81
C LEU A 110 -13.70 13.46 -2.12
N ILE A 111 -14.92 12.92 -2.31
CA ILE A 111 -15.78 13.30 -3.43
C ILE A 111 -16.14 14.79 -3.36
N ARG A 112 -16.55 15.31 -2.20
CA ARG A 112 -16.86 16.74 -2.01
C ARG A 112 -15.66 17.65 -2.18
N GLU A 113 -14.45 17.16 -1.86
CA GLU A 113 -13.19 17.86 -2.09
C GLU A 113 -12.78 17.88 -3.57
N HIS A 114 -13.55 17.25 -4.47
CA HIS A 114 -13.29 17.19 -5.90
C HIS A 114 -11.86 16.72 -6.23
N VAL A 115 -11.43 15.62 -5.60
CA VAL A 115 -10.15 14.99 -5.93
C VAL A 115 -10.22 14.34 -7.31
N ASP A 116 -9.08 14.30 -8.02
CA ASP A 116 -9.01 13.74 -9.36
C ASP A 116 -8.82 12.22 -9.35
N LEU A 117 -8.22 11.67 -8.29
CA LEU A 117 -8.00 10.23 -8.06
C LEU A 117 -7.89 9.98 -6.56
N VAL A 118 -8.27 8.78 -6.12
CA VAL A 118 -8.16 8.35 -4.72
C VAL A 118 -7.18 7.19 -4.57
N LEU A 119 -6.30 7.33 -3.60
CA LEU A 119 -5.48 6.27 -3.00
C LEU A 119 -6.23 5.77 -1.76
N GLU A 120 -6.87 4.61 -1.86
CA GLU A 120 -7.72 4.08 -0.78
C GLU A 120 -6.99 2.98 -0.01
N PHE A 121 -6.73 3.22 1.26
CA PHE A 121 -6.10 2.27 2.16
C PHE A 121 -6.99 2.07 3.40
N GLN A 122 -7.82 1.04 3.36
CA GLN A 122 -8.69 0.61 4.45
C GLN A 122 -8.57 -0.90 4.65
N THR A 123 -9.10 -1.44 5.76
CA THR A 123 -8.89 -2.84 6.14
C THR A 123 -10.05 -3.76 5.78
N TYR A 124 -11.27 -3.24 5.80
CA TYR A 124 -12.47 -4.06 5.80
C TYR A 124 -12.91 -4.43 4.37
N GLU A 125 -12.63 -5.66 3.92
CA GLU A 125 -13.03 -6.14 2.59
C GLU A 125 -14.52 -5.88 2.29
N ARG A 126 -15.40 -6.01 3.30
CA ARG A 126 -16.86 -5.87 3.13
C ARG A 126 -17.32 -4.48 2.68
N VAL A 127 -16.58 -3.42 2.99
CA VAL A 127 -16.94 -2.05 2.56
C VAL A 127 -16.25 -1.63 1.27
N ALA A 128 -15.28 -2.38 0.80
CA ALA A 128 -14.55 -2.08 -0.44
C ALA A 128 -15.48 -1.93 -1.67
N PRO A 129 -16.49 -2.78 -1.90
CA PRO A 129 -17.42 -2.59 -3.01
C PRO A 129 -18.25 -1.31 -2.89
N ILE A 130 -18.65 -0.92 -1.67
CA ILE A 130 -19.45 0.29 -1.43
C ILE A 130 -18.61 1.54 -1.71
N ILE A 131 -17.36 1.56 -1.22
CA ILE A 131 -16.42 2.66 -1.47
C ILE A 131 -16.14 2.77 -2.99
N ALA A 132 -15.87 1.65 -3.65
CA ALA A 132 -15.64 1.60 -5.09
C ALA A 132 -16.82 2.15 -5.90
N SER A 133 -18.08 1.77 -5.53
CA SER A 133 -19.29 2.28 -6.17
C SER A 133 -19.41 3.80 -6.05
N LYS A 134 -19.19 4.36 -4.85
CA LYS A 134 -19.22 5.82 -4.62
C LYS A 134 -18.27 6.59 -5.54
N PHE A 135 -17.02 6.13 -5.65
CA PHE A 135 -16.03 6.79 -6.51
C PHE A 135 -16.33 6.57 -7.99
N LEU A 136 -16.82 5.39 -8.38
CA LEU A 136 -17.26 5.11 -9.75
C LEU A 136 -18.40 6.06 -10.17
N GLU A 137 -19.43 6.23 -9.34
CA GLU A 137 -20.53 7.15 -9.58
C GLU A 137 -20.07 8.61 -9.71
N ALA A 138 -19.01 8.97 -8.97
CA ALA A 138 -18.38 10.28 -9.05
C ALA A 138 -17.38 10.42 -10.21
N ASN A 139 -17.14 9.37 -11.00
CA ASN A 139 -16.12 9.29 -12.06
C ASN A 139 -14.69 9.57 -11.53
N ILE A 140 -14.39 9.15 -10.31
CA ILE A 140 -13.08 9.29 -9.69
C ILE A 140 -12.39 7.92 -9.70
N PRO A 141 -11.23 7.75 -10.40
CA PRO A 141 -10.48 6.52 -10.38
C PRO A 141 -9.88 6.24 -8.99
N VAL A 142 -9.74 4.95 -8.67
CA VAL A 142 -9.22 4.49 -7.39
C VAL A 142 -7.99 3.60 -7.59
N ILE A 143 -6.96 3.83 -6.79
CA ILE A 143 -5.90 2.86 -6.54
C ILE A 143 -6.15 2.29 -5.14
N ALA A 144 -6.38 0.99 -5.07
CA ALA A 144 -6.64 0.27 -3.83
C ALA A 144 -5.34 -0.25 -3.23
N ILE A 145 -4.97 0.25 -2.05
CA ILE A 145 -3.73 -0.12 -1.37
C ILE A 145 -3.99 -1.31 -0.44
N GLU A 146 -3.26 -2.41 -0.63
CA GLU A 146 -3.27 -3.66 0.14
C GLU A 146 -4.61 -4.43 0.15
N ILE A 147 -5.75 -3.76 0.16
CA ILE A 147 -7.07 -4.39 0.13
C ILE A 147 -7.75 -4.10 -1.21
N PRO A 148 -8.10 -5.12 -2.01
CA PRO A 148 -8.65 -4.92 -3.33
C PRO A 148 -10.04 -4.29 -3.28
N HIS A 149 -10.30 -3.37 -4.22
CA HIS A 149 -11.61 -2.77 -4.45
C HIS A 149 -12.07 -3.11 -5.87
N PRO A 150 -13.34 -3.48 -6.09
CA PRO A 150 -13.85 -3.78 -7.43
C PRO A 150 -13.62 -2.61 -8.40
N GLY A 151 -13.03 -2.91 -9.56
CA GLY A 151 -12.75 -1.91 -10.60
C GLY A 151 -11.57 -0.97 -10.34
N ALA A 152 -10.92 -1.05 -9.17
CA ALA A 152 -9.74 -0.26 -8.86
C ALA A 152 -8.44 -0.94 -9.32
N THR A 153 -7.41 -0.15 -9.60
CA THR A 153 -6.05 -0.66 -9.75
C THR A 153 -5.55 -1.10 -8.37
N TYR A 154 -5.11 -2.34 -8.24
CA TYR A 154 -4.50 -2.84 -7.00
C TYR A 154 -3.04 -2.39 -6.89
N PHE A 155 -2.63 -1.95 -5.70
CA PHE A 155 -1.24 -1.70 -5.34
C PHE A 155 -0.95 -2.29 -3.97
N GLY A 156 0.03 -3.19 -3.87
CA GLY A 156 0.38 -3.77 -2.57
C GLY A 156 1.12 -5.09 -2.68
N ALA A 157 1.05 -5.88 -1.62
CA ALA A 157 1.78 -7.14 -1.51
C ALA A 157 1.29 -8.20 -2.51
N ASP A 158 2.25 -8.93 -3.11
CA ASP A 158 2.02 -10.30 -3.55
C ASP A 158 1.95 -11.19 -2.29
N ASN A 159 0.75 -11.27 -1.72
CA ASN A 159 0.52 -11.89 -0.41
C ASN A 159 0.99 -13.35 -0.34
N TYR A 160 0.71 -14.14 -1.40
CA TYR A 160 1.14 -15.54 -1.42
C TYR A 160 2.67 -15.66 -1.44
N ARG A 161 3.33 -14.87 -2.29
CA ARG A 161 4.79 -14.86 -2.40
C ARG A 161 5.47 -14.38 -1.12
N ALA A 162 4.96 -13.33 -0.49
CA ALA A 162 5.45 -12.83 0.79
C ALA A 162 5.35 -13.91 1.88
N GLY A 163 4.19 -14.58 1.97
CA GLY A 163 3.99 -15.71 2.86
C GLY A 163 4.95 -16.86 2.58
N LEU A 164 5.14 -17.22 1.31
CA LEU A 164 6.04 -18.29 0.89
C LEU A 164 7.50 -18.03 1.32
N ILE A 165 7.97 -16.79 1.24
CA ILE A 165 9.30 -16.38 1.71
C ILE A 165 9.43 -16.62 3.23
N GLY A 166 8.46 -16.13 4.01
CA GLY A 166 8.45 -16.28 5.47
C GLY A 166 8.35 -17.75 5.91
N GLY A 167 7.47 -18.52 5.26
CA GLY A 167 7.30 -19.96 5.56
C GLY A 167 8.56 -20.79 5.30
N LYS A 168 9.25 -20.53 4.18
CA LYS A 168 10.54 -21.19 3.90
C LYS A 168 11.59 -20.82 4.95
N ALA A 169 11.64 -19.57 5.39
CA ALA A 169 12.56 -19.14 6.42
C ALA A 169 12.29 -19.83 7.77
N LEU A 170 11.00 -19.95 8.16
CA LEU A 170 10.61 -20.74 9.35
C LEU A 170 11.09 -22.19 9.26
N GLY A 171 10.88 -22.84 8.12
CA GLY A 171 11.29 -24.24 7.92
C GLY A 171 12.80 -24.43 7.99
N ARG A 172 13.59 -23.55 7.37
CA ARG A 172 15.06 -23.58 7.46
C ARG A 172 15.53 -23.39 8.89
N TRP A 173 15.00 -22.37 9.54
CA TRP A 173 15.35 -22.09 10.92
C TRP A 173 15.06 -23.30 11.84
N ALA A 174 13.91 -23.96 11.69
CA ALA A 174 13.56 -25.14 12.46
C ALA A 174 14.50 -26.32 12.20
N LYS A 175 14.96 -26.52 10.96
CA LYS A 175 15.99 -27.52 10.65
C LYS A 175 17.31 -27.25 11.38
N GLU A 176 17.75 -26.00 11.31
CA GLU A 176 19.04 -25.58 11.85
C GLU A 176 19.05 -25.56 13.39
N ASN A 177 17.97 -25.16 14.04
CA ASN A 177 17.93 -24.92 15.48
C ASN A 177 17.23 -26.04 16.28
N TRP A 178 16.28 -26.76 15.66
CA TRP A 178 15.50 -27.80 16.30
C TRP A 178 15.66 -29.17 15.63
N GLY A 179 16.61 -29.33 14.68
CA GLY A 179 16.75 -30.55 13.90
C GLY A 179 15.50 -30.94 13.13
N GLY A 180 14.65 -29.96 12.82
CA GLY A 180 13.38 -30.16 12.14
C GLY A 180 12.24 -30.66 13.05
N HIS A 181 12.45 -30.78 14.35
CA HIS A 181 11.44 -31.27 15.27
C HIS A 181 10.49 -30.14 15.70
N VAL A 182 9.32 -30.10 15.07
CA VAL A 182 8.24 -29.11 15.31
C VAL A 182 7.01 -29.84 15.81
N GLU A 183 6.47 -29.41 16.95
CA GLU A 183 5.32 -30.06 17.58
C GLU A 183 4.00 -29.34 17.25
N GLN A 184 4.06 -28.07 16.82
CA GLN A 184 2.88 -27.27 16.52
C GLN A 184 3.21 -26.12 15.57
N VAL A 185 2.25 -25.73 14.75
CA VAL A 185 2.25 -24.48 13.94
C VAL A 185 1.11 -23.60 14.39
N LEU A 186 1.41 -22.35 14.72
CA LEU A 186 0.43 -21.33 15.06
C LEU A 186 0.39 -20.28 13.94
N LEU A 187 -0.78 -20.05 13.36
CA LEU A 187 -1.00 -19.08 12.31
C LEU A 187 -1.91 -17.97 12.83
N LEU A 188 -1.40 -16.73 12.81
CA LEU A 188 -2.12 -15.55 13.25
C LEU A 188 -2.69 -14.83 12.03
N GLU A 189 -4.00 -14.81 11.91
CA GLU A 189 -4.73 -14.32 10.75
C GLU A 189 -5.41 -12.97 11.00
N LEU A 190 -5.91 -12.35 9.93
CA LEU A 190 -6.75 -11.15 9.97
C LEU A 190 -7.95 -11.32 9.02
N PRO A 191 -8.99 -12.10 9.41
CA PRO A 191 -10.10 -12.45 8.52
C PRO A 191 -10.87 -11.24 7.98
N ILE A 192 -10.94 -10.15 8.73
CA ILE A 192 -11.65 -8.92 8.31
C ILE A 192 -11.04 -8.25 7.07
N ALA A 193 -9.74 -8.51 6.80
CA ALA A 193 -9.03 -7.99 5.65
C ALA A 193 -9.33 -8.76 4.35
N GLY A 194 -10.00 -9.92 4.46
CA GLY A 194 -10.52 -10.66 3.33
C GLY A 194 -9.60 -11.72 2.74
N SER A 195 -9.96 -12.12 1.54
CA SER A 195 -9.37 -13.28 0.86
C SER A 195 -7.93 -13.03 0.39
N LEU A 196 -7.62 -11.84 -0.12
CA LEU A 196 -6.29 -11.56 -0.68
C LEU A 196 -5.20 -11.54 0.40
N PRO A 197 -5.32 -10.82 1.54
CA PRO A 197 -4.35 -10.89 2.62
C PRO A 197 -4.26 -12.29 3.27
N ARG A 198 -5.33 -13.08 3.23
CA ARG A 198 -5.33 -14.48 3.71
C ARG A 198 -4.34 -15.36 2.94
N LEU A 199 -4.09 -15.08 1.66
CA LEU A 199 -3.09 -15.79 0.86
C LEU A 199 -1.68 -15.70 1.47
N ARG A 200 -1.40 -14.69 2.29
CA ARG A 200 -0.15 -14.55 3.04
C ARG A 200 0.05 -15.72 4.00
N ILE A 201 -1.00 -16.09 4.72
CA ILE A 201 -0.99 -17.24 5.65
C ILE A 201 -0.93 -18.57 4.90
N THR A 202 -1.66 -18.70 3.79
CA THR A 202 -1.55 -19.87 2.90
C THR A 202 -0.11 -20.04 2.41
N GLY A 203 0.51 -18.94 1.94
CA GLY A 203 1.91 -18.95 1.50
C GLY A 203 2.89 -19.34 2.60
N VAL A 204 2.67 -18.86 3.86
CA VAL A 204 3.50 -19.26 5.01
C VAL A 204 3.44 -20.78 5.21
N LEU A 205 2.24 -21.35 5.23
CA LEU A 205 2.07 -22.80 5.44
C LEU A 205 2.69 -23.62 4.30
N ASP A 206 2.47 -23.22 3.06
CA ASP A 206 3.03 -23.89 1.88
C ASP A 206 4.56 -23.77 1.81
N GLY A 207 5.11 -22.59 2.13
CA GLY A 207 6.54 -22.37 2.21
C GLY A 207 7.21 -23.23 3.29
N LEU A 208 6.55 -23.32 4.43
CA LEU A 208 6.99 -24.15 5.57
C LEU A 208 6.97 -25.64 5.20
N ARG A 209 5.86 -26.14 4.64
CA ARG A 209 5.73 -27.55 4.20
C ARG A 209 6.73 -27.91 3.10
N LYS A 210 6.97 -26.99 2.18
CA LYS A 210 7.95 -27.19 1.10
C LYS A 210 9.37 -27.31 1.64
N GLU A 211 9.72 -26.51 2.63
CA GLU A 211 11.04 -26.52 3.24
C GLU A 211 11.20 -27.66 4.25
N LEU A 212 10.18 -27.92 5.07
CA LEU A 212 10.15 -28.94 6.12
C LEU A 212 8.91 -29.84 5.96
N PRO A 213 8.92 -30.84 5.06
CA PRO A 213 7.74 -31.69 4.80
C PRO A 213 7.19 -32.39 6.05
N ALA A 214 8.05 -32.76 7.01
CA ALA A 214 7.67 -33.42 8.27
C ALA A 214 6.66 -32.58 9.09
N VAL A 215 6.63 -31.24 8.91
CA VAL A 215 5.69 -30.37 9.61
C VAL A 215 4.23 -30.64 9.23
N SER A 216 3.98 -31.33 8.13
CA SER A 216 2.62 -31.74 7.73
C SER A 216 1.94 -32.67 8.74
N GLN A 217 2.70 -33.30 9.62
CA GLN A 217 2.19 -34.13 10.72
C GLN A 217 1.93 -33.32 12.00
N SER A 218 2.40 -32.08 12.08
CA SER A 218 2.19 -31.22 13.24
C SER A 218 0.81 -30.54 13.16
N PRO A 219 0.06 -30.43 14.28
CA PRO A 219 -1.19 -29.70 14.32
C PRO A 219 -0.98 -28.23 13.96
N VAL A 220 -1.86 -27.71 13.12
CA VAL A 220 -1.91 -26.31 12.72
C VAL A 220 -3.07 -25.64 13.43
N VAL A 221 -2.80 -24.57 14.16
CA VAL A 221 -3.80 -23.77 14.88
C VAL A 221 -3.90 -22.40 14.25
N HIS A 222 -5.12 -21.97 13.95
CA HIS A 222 -5.42 -20.66 13.38
C HIS A 222 -6.06 -19.78 14.46
N LEU A 223 -5.53 -18.60 14.68
CA LEU A 223 -6.09 -17.60 15.60
C LEU A 223 -6.34 -16.29 14.87
N ASP A 224 -7.50 -15.69 15.11
CA ASP A 224 -7.84 -14.36 14.58
C ASP A 224 -7.09 -13.28 15.36
N GLY A 225 -6.22 -12.57 14.66
CA GLY A 225 -5.35 -11.53 15.17
C GLY A 225 -6.04 -10.19 15.47
N LYS A 226 -7.29 -10.01 15.12
CA LYS A 226 -8.08 -8.79 15.34
C LYS A 226 -7.43 -7.48 14.85
N GLY A 227 -6.17 -7.51 14.41
CA GLY A 227 -5.42 -6.35 13.92
C GLY A 227 -4.93 -5.35 14.98
N ASP A 228 -5.00 -5.74 16.26
CA ASP A 228 -4.61 -4.92 17.41
C ASP A 228 -3.68 -5.70 18.34
N PHE A 229 -2.60 -5.05 18.80
CA PHE A 229 -1.56 -5.71 19.60
C PHE A 229 -2.10 -6.33 20.88
N ASP A 230 -2.89 -5.59 21.68
CA ASP A 230 -3.38 -6.04 22.99
C ASP A 230 -4.38 -7.20 22.81
N GLN A 231 -5.24 -7.13 21.80
CA GLN A 231 -6.19 -8.20 21.51
C GLN A 231 -5.47 -9.49 21.11
N ILE A 232 -4.44 -9.42 20.27
CA ILE A 232 -3.64 -10.59 19.89
C ILE A 232 -2.88 -11.15 21.08
N LEU A 233 -2.27 -10.29 21.87
CA LEU A 233 -1.55 -10.69 23.06
C LEU A 233 -2.45 -11.51 23.99
N ASP A 234 -3.68 -11.06 24.22
CA ASP A 234 -4.66 -11.78 25.03
C ASP A 234 -5.13 -13.10 24.41
N VAL A 235 -5.32 -13.14 23.09
CA VAL A 235 -5.70 -14.37 22.37
C VAL A 235 -4.58 -15.41 22.51
N VAL A 236 -3.32 -15.03 22.30
CA VAL A 236 -2.17 -15.96 22.40
C VAL A 236 -1.92 -16.37 23.86
N ARG A 237 -2.06 -15.46 24.83
CA ARG A 237 -2.00 -15.80 26.27
C ARG A 237 -3.05 -16.84 26.67
N LYS A 238 -4.30 -16.69 26.17
CA LYS A 238 -5.38 -17.68 26.39
C LYS A 238 -5.06 -19.02 25.77
N PHE A 239 -4.51 -19.01 24.56
CA PHE A 239 -4.06 -20.20 23.88
C PHE A 239 -2.96 -20.93 24.68
N LEU A 240 -1.91 -20.22 25.10
CA LEU A 240 -0.77 -20.79 25.85
C LEU A 240 -1.17 -21.38 27.20
N ARG A 241 -2.15 -20.78 27.89
CA ARG A 241 -2.69 -21.33 29.15
C ARG A 241 -3.37 -22.68 28.99
N ARG A 242 -3.89 -22.99 27.79
CA ARG A 242 -4.60 -24.23 27.48
C ARG A 242 -3.73 -25.25 26.73
N SER A 243 -2.58 -24.82 26.25
CA SER A 243 -1.66 -25.64 25.49
C SER A 243 -0.54 -26.18 26.40
N THR A 244 -0.14 -27.41 26.18
CA THR A 244 1.12 -27.92 26.76
C THR A 244 2.30 -27.20 26.14
N ARG A 245 3.43 -27.12 26.87
CA ARG A 245 4.66 -26.53 26.34
C ARG A 245 5.15 -27.35 25.12
N LYS A 246 5.14 -26.71 23.95
CA LYS A 246 5.47 -27.34 22.66
C LYS A 246 6.39 -26.43 21.84
N ARG A 247 7.29 -27.04 21.08
CA ARG A 247 8.03 -26.32 20.04
C ARG A 247 7.09 -25.85 18.94
N THR A 248 6.82 -24.55 18.93
CA THR A 248 5.80 -23.92 18.10
C THR A 248 6.42 -22.97 17.08
N LEU A 249 6.17 -23.20 15.79
CA LEU A 249 6.45 -22.22 14.76
C LEU A 249 5.24 -21.28 14.62
N VAL A 250 5.50 -19.98 14.62
CA VAL A 250 4.46 -18.96 14.53
C VAL A 250 4.61 -18.19 13.22
N GLY A 251 3.60 -18.26 12.36
CA GLY A 251 3.47 -17.43 11.16
C GLY A 251 2.41 -16.35 11.38
N ALA A 252 2.79 -15.10 11.29
CA ALA A 252 1.88 -13.99 11.52
C ALA A 252 1.54 -13.24 10.22
N VAL A 253 0.31 -12.74 10.12
CA VAL A 253 -0.16 -11.94 8.98
C VAL A 253 0.55 -10.59 8.89
N ASN A 254 1.02 -10.05 10.02
CA ASN A 254 1.80 -8.82 10.11
C ASN A 254 2.70 -8.82 11.36
N ASP A 255 3.57 -7.82 11.48
CA ASP A 255 4.50 -7.71 12.59
C ASP A 255 3.84 -7.43 13.94
N MET A 256 2.74 -6.68 13.97
CA MET A 256 2.00 -6.44 15.22
C MET A 256 1.56 -7.77 15.85
N CYS A 257 1.02 -8.69 15.02
CA CYS A 257 0.67 -10.02 15.47
C CYS A 257 1.88 -10.84 15.88
N ALA A 258 2.99 -10.74 15.14
CA ALA A 258 4.23 -11.44 15.44
C ALA A 258 4.82 -11.00 16.78
N LEU A 259 4.93 -9.70 17.02
CA LEU A 259 5.47 -9.12 18.26
C LEU A 259 4.59 -9.44 19.47
N ALA A 260 3.26 -9.37 19.30
CA ALA A 260 2.33 -9.74 20.38
C ALA A 260 2.44 -11.24 20.74
N ALA A 261 2.59 -12.11 19.74
CA ALA A 261 2.82 -13.53 19.99
C ALA A 261 4.14 -13.75 20.68
N LEU A 262 5.24 -13.16 20.20
CA LEU A 262 6.55 -13.25 20.85
C LEU A 262 6.47 -12.86 22.32
N ARG A 263 5.84 -11.73 22.61
CA ARG A 263 5.62 -11.24 23.97
C ARG A 263 4.83 -12.24 24.83
N ALA A 264 3.77 -12.84 24.30
CA ALA A 264 2.98 -13.84 25.02
C ALA A 264 3.79 -15.09 25.36
N PHE A 265 4.64 -15.57 24.44
CA PHE A 265 5.53 -16.70 24.69
C PHE A 265 6.60 -16.37 25.75
N GLU A 266 7.18 -15.17 25.72
CA GLU A 266 8.14 -14.71 26.74
C GLU A 266 7.49 -14.66 28.13
N GLU A 267 6.31 -14.06 28.27
CA GLU A 267 5.56 -13.98 29.52
C GLU A 267 5.16 -15.35 30.09
N ALA A 268 4.89 -16.31 29.21
CA ALA A 268 4.61 -17.69 29.60
C ALA A 268 5.86 -18.49 29.97
N GLY A 269 7.06 -17.89 29.93
CA GLY A 269 8.33 -18.57 30.11
C GLY A 269 8.58 -19.67 29.06
N ALA A 270 8.02 -19.50 27.87
CA ALA A 270 8.09 -20.43 26.73
C ALA A 270 8.83 -19.81 25.53
N GLY A 271 9.58 -18.74 25.73
CA GLY A 271 10.32 -18.05 24.67
C GLY A 271 11.22 -18.98 23.87
N ASP A 272 11.93 -19.93 24.53
CA ASP A 272 12.78 -20.91 23.87
C ASP A 272 12.03 -21.96 23.04
N LEU A 273 10.73 -22.06 23.22
CA LEU A 273 9.86 -22.99 22.52
C LEU A 273 9.12 -22.36 21.35
N CYS A 274 9.42 -21.11 20.99
CA CYS A 274 8.82 -20.49 19.80
C CYS A 274 9.89 -20.01 18.81
N ALA A 275 9.47 -19.91 17.54
CA ALA A 275 10.14 -19.15 16.50
C ALA A 275 9.06 -18.43 15.70
N VAL A 276 9.19 -17.12 15.60
CA VAL A 276 8.14 -16.22 15.08
C VAL A 276 8.59 -15.57 13.78
N MET A 277 7.70 -15.55 12.78
CA MET A 277 7.89 -14.87 11.50
C MET A 277 6.84 -13.78 11.34
N GLY A 278 7.32 -12.57 11.13
CA GLY A 278 6.50 -11.39 10.85
C GLY A 278 6.37 -11.06 9.36
N GLN A 279 5.62 -9.99 9.08
CA GLN A 279 5.38 -9.43 7.75
C GLN A 279 5.25 -7.91 7.88
N ASN A 280 5.71 -7.15 6.90
CA ASN A 280 5.79 -5.70 6.78
C ASN A 280 7.17 -5.12 7.13
N CYS A 281 7.89 -5.66 8.08
CA CYS A 281 9.18 -5.19 8.59
C CYS A 281 9.08 -3.75 9.15
N ILE A 282 8.06 -3.50 10.01
CA ILE A 282 7.90 -2.22 10.70
C ILE A 282 9.06 -1.94 11.65
N ARG A 283 9.19 -0.69 12.11
CA ARG A 283 10.31 -0.25 12.96
C ARG A 283 10.45 -1.11 14.21
N GLU A 284 9.36 -1.41 14.91
CA GLU A 284 9.36 -2.23 16.12
C GLU A 284 9.88 -3.66 15.84
N ALA A 285 9.53 -4.24 14.68
CA ALA A 285 10.08 -5.54 14.29
C ALA A 285 11.57 -5.45 13.93
N ARG A 286 12.02 -4.37 13.29
CA ARG A 286 13.44 -4.11 13.03
C ARG A 286 14.24 -3.98 14.34
N ASP A 287 13.69 -3.28 15.34
CA ASP A 287 14.31 -3.13 16.65
C ASP A 287 14.38 -4.47 17.39
N GLU A 288 13.31 -5.26 17.33
CA GLU A 288 13.29 -6.61 17.88
C GLU A 288 14.31 -7.53 17.19
N LEU A 289 14.44 -7.48 15.86
CA LEU A 289 15.44 -8.24 15.10
C LEU A 289 16.91 -7.88 15.46
N ARG A 290 17.13 -6.67 15.98
CA ARG A 290 18.45 -6.24 16.50
C ARG A 290 18.76 -6.77 17.89
N ARG A 291 17.75 -7.23 18.63
CA ARG A 291 17.90 -7.77 19.99
C ARG A 291 18.60 -9.13 19.97
N PRO A 292 19.73 -9.30 20.69
CA PRO A 292 20.41 -10.60 20.77
C PRO A 292 19.47 -11.69 21.33
N GLY A 293 19.48 -12.84 20.70
CA GLY A 293 18.71 -14.00 21.17
C GLY A 293 17.20 -13.92 20.96
N THR A 294 16.71 -12.92 20.22
CA THR A 294 15.27 -12.82 19.87
C THR A 294 14.77 -14.08 19.16
N ARG A 295 13.52 -14.42 19.40
CA ARG A 295 12.78 -15.48 18.69
C ARG A 295 11.91 -14.94 17.56
N LEU A 296 11.91 -13.64 17.29
CA LEU A 296 11.52 -13.11 16.00
C LEU A 296 12.63 -13.43 15.01
N ILE A 297 12.47 -14.49 14.23
CA ILE A 297 13.53 -14.99 13.34
C ILE A 297 13.63 -14.19 12.03
N GLY A 298 12.59 -13.44 11.70
CA GLY A 298 12.56 -12.55 10.56
C GLY A 298 11.21 -11.88 10.37
N SER A 299 11.21 -10.89 9.51
CA SER A 299 10.01 -10.28 8.92
C SER A 299 10.21 -10.09 7.44
N VAL A 300 9.16 -10.28 6.64
CA VAL A 300 9.21 -10.03 5.19
C VAL A 300 8.87 -8.57 4.93
N ALA A 301 9.83 -7.79 4.45
CA ALA A 301 9.67 -6.36 4.17
C ALA A 301 8.82 -6.09 2.94
N TYR A 302 8.06 -4.99 2.99
CA TYR A 302 7.23 -4.46 1.91
C TYR A 302 7.67 -3.05 1.47
N PHE A 303 8.62 -2.46 2.17
CA PHE A 303 9.21 -1.15 1.88
C PHE A 303 8.19 0.00 1.76
N PRO A 304 7.37 0.23 2.81
CA PRO A 304 6.35 1.29 2.80
C PRO A 304 6.93 2.69 2.56
N GLU A 305 8.19 2.89 2.91
CA GLU A 305 8.96 4.11 2.68
C GLU A 305 9.17 4.46 1.19
N SER A 306 8.93 3.50 0.28
CA SER A 306 9.04 3.68 -1.17
C SER A 306 7.68 3.71 -1.89
N TYR A 307 6.57 3.49 -1.21
CA TYR A 307 5.23 3.42 -1.85
C TYR A 307 4.90 4.69 -2.66
N GLY A 308 5.27 5.86 -2.16
CA GLY A 308 5.03 7.12 -2.85
C GLY A 308 5.72 7.22 -4.20
N ASP A 309 6.93 6.63 -4.31
CA ASP A 309 7.72 6.65 -5.54
C ASP A 309 7.08 5.84 -6.67
N GLU A 310 6.20 4.89 -6.34
CA GLU A 310 5.46 4.09 -7.30
C GLU A 310 4.01 4.59 -7.46
N LEU A 311 3.33 4.95 -6.35
CA LEU A 311 1.91 5.36 -6.35
C LEU A 311 1.68 6.70 -7.05
N ILE A 312 2.54 7.70 -6.87
CA ILE A 312 2.35 9.02 -7.50
C ILE A 312 2.52 8.93 -9.02
N PRO A 313 3.59 8.31 -9.58
CA PRO A 313 3.68 8.09 -11.02
C PRO A 313 2.53 7.25 -11.59
N LEU A 314 2.08 6.20 -10.88
CA LEU A 314 0.92 5.38 -11.28
C LEU A 314 -0.36 6.22 -11.34
N SER A 315 -0.60 7.06 -10.32
CA SER A 315 -1.74 7.98 -10.28
C SER A 315 -1.74 8.94 -11.46
N LEU A 316 -0.59 9.55 -11.75
CA LEU A 316 -0.43 10.46 -12.88
C LEU A 316 -0.63 9.75 -14.22
N ALA A 317 -0.16 8.51 -14.37
CA ALA A 317 -0.37 7.72 -15.58
C ALA A 317 -1.86 7.44 -15.81
N ILE A 318 -2.60 7.06 -14.76
CA ILE A 318 -4.06 6.84 -14.83
C ILE A 318 -4.77 8.15 -15.24
N LEU A 319 -4.47 9.27 -14.58
CA LEU A 319 -5.09 10.57 -14.88
C LEU A 319 -4.78 11.10 -16.28
N GLN A 320 -3.63 10.69 -16.83
CA GLN A 320 -3.21 11.01 -18.20
C GLN A 320 -3.74 9.99 -19.23
N ASN A 321 -4.59 9.05 -18.84
CA ASN A 321 -5.10 7.97 -19.68
C ASN A 321 -3.99 7.14 -20.36
N LYS A 322 -2.85 6.98 -19.72
CA LYS A 322 -1.78 6.10 -20.17
C LYS A 322 -2.12 4.65 -19.82
N PRO A 323 -1.68 3.67 -20.62
CA PRO A 323 -1.84 2.25 -20.26
C PRO A 323 -1.18 1.96 -18.90
N THR A 324 -1.95 1.37 -17.97
CA THR A 324 -1.47 0.96 -16.64
C THR A 324 -1.89 -0.47 -16.35
N PRO A 325 -1.09 -1.24 -15.59
CA PRO A 325 -1.48 -2.57 -15.18
C PRO A 325 -2.66 -2.51 -14.19
N GLY A 326 -3.50 -3.56 -14.18
CA GLY A 326 -4.60 -3.68 -13.20
C GLY A 326 -4.10 -3.97 -11.78
N ALA A 327 -2.85 -4.44 -11.63
CA ALA A 327 -2.21 -4.68 -10.33
C ALA A 327 -0.72 -4.36 -10.39
N VAL A 328 -0.21 -3.72 -9.35
CA VAL A 328 1.21 -3.44 -9.11
C VAL A 328 1.59 -4.08 -7.78
N PHE A 329 2.56 -4.99 -7.82
CA PHE A 329 3.02 -5.69 -6.63
C PHE A 329 4.34 -5.11 -6.15
N VAL A 330 4.38 -4.78 -4.85
CA VAL A 330 5.60 -4.29 -4.19
C VAL A 330 6.66 -5.38 -4.07
N LYS A 331 7.91 -4.97 -3.90
CA LYS A 331 9.02 -5.90 -3.68
C LYS A 331 8.90 -6.55 -2.29
N HIS A 332 9.38 -7.79 -2.19
CA HIS A 332 9.45 -8.52 -0.93
C HIS A 332 10.86 -8.99 -0.66
N GLN A 333 11.32 -8.78 0.56
CA GLN A 333 12.63 -9.25 1.01
C GLN A 333 12.56 -9.74 2.46
N LEU A 334 13.17 -10.88 2.73
CA LEU A 334 13.31 -11.37 4.09
C LEU A 334 14.36 -10.54 4.85
N ILE A 335 13.92 -9.97 5.96
CA ILE A 335 14.79 -9.28 6.92
C ILE A 335 14.95 -10.16 8.16
N THR A 336 16.18 -10.33 8.58
CA THR A 336 16.58 -11.14 9.75
C THR A 336 17.58 -10.36 10.59
N SER A 337 17.97 -10.89 11.76
CA SER A 337 19.04 -10.32 12.57
C SER A 337 20.37 -10.18 11.81
N GLY A 338 20.59 -11.04 10.80
CA GLY A 338 21.83 -11.01 10.00
C GLY A 338 21.92 -9.89 8.99
N ASN A 339 20.78 -9.32 8.53
CA ASN A 339 20.78 -8.29 7.48
C ASN A 339 20.04 -6.99 7.85
N VAL A 340 19.34 -6.94 8.97
CA VAL A 340 18.56 -5.75 9.39
C VAL A 340 19.43 -4.51 9.50
N ARG A 341 20.65 -4.61 10.01
CA ARG A 341 21.56 -3.47 10.16
C ARG A 341 22.11 -2.96 8.83
N LEU A 342 22.22 -3.82 7.83
CA LEU A 342 22.69 -3.46 6.49
C LEU A 342 21.58 -2.75 5.69
N LEU A 343 20.34 -3.28 5.76
CA LEU A 343 19.23 -2.79 4.94
C LEU A 343 18.48 -1.64 5.61
N TYR A 344 18.47 -1.63 6.95
CA TYR A 344 17.92 -0.55 7.76
C TYR A 344 18.99 -0.12 8.77
N PRO A 345 20.00 0.68 8.34
CA PRO A 345 20.91 1.30 9.29
C PRO A 345 20.08 2.08 10.32
N LEU A 346 20.56 2.16 11.56
CA LEU A 346 19.82 2.82 12.65
C LEU A 346 19.39 4.21 12.19
N ASP A 347 18.10 4.42 12.17
CA ASP A 347 17.51 5.73 11.98
C ASP A 347 17.91 6.59 13.18
N HIS A 348 18.74 7.61 12.97
CA HIS A 348 19.15 8.60 13.98
C HIS A 348 18.04 9.62 14.20
#